data_73456ae9d440152b3ed8605c7192c608
#
_entry.id   73456ae9d440152b3ed8605c7192c608
#
_cell.length_a   1.000
_cell.length_b   1.000
_cell.length_c   1.000
_cell.angle_alpha   90.00
_cell.angle_beta   90.00
_cell.angle_gamma   90.00
#
_symmetry.space_group_name_H-M   'P 1'
#
loop_
_entity.id
_entity.type
_entity.pdbx_description
1 polymer ?
#
loop_
_entity_poly.entity_id
_entity_poly.type
_entity_poly.pdbx_seq_one_letter_code
_entity_poly.pdbx_strand_id
1 'polypeptide(L)'
;MKKKPISKLFLYRYRFIIGYTILGLAFALLLIVLPLIAQRGLSDAEIESATSSYYLGKNGILNGDLVDLPYRLLQKYSIVFFGLSAYAIKLPSILIGLLLGFLLILLLNRWFKSNVSLLASTLIVLSTPFLFLAGSGTPLIMLAFWPTLLLWLGSKIQGEKRPKPAYSLLFSLAMLVSIFTPYMIYFALFCVVFVILQPHLRFVVKDLPKLPLALVGSVILAGFVVLGINIVGHPETLMELLFAKGFTIGDFFGNIATGLAPVFSWYSSLEGVFLSPLISLPTLALALIGLFSTTKGFFASRNSIATILLVFGLVITGFNPDAVIFLILPFSILVAHGLKYILEKWYSLFPENPYARISALVPLTILFGLMIIPSLLQYIYGYRYNPSVANEFSDNLTVIRNNLTEGTVVVNENYEFYKILEDKTALTILNEQPQDATELSFLGKPESVPENYRLSRIITSSKRDNSDIIYLYTFTEKLEGE
;
A
#
# COMPACT_ATOMS: atom_id res chain seq x y z
N MET A 1 38.42 16.91 -38.48
CA MET A 1 37.85 16.45 -37.15
C MET A 1 37.06 15.15 -37.39
N LYS A 2 37.53 14.01 -36.89
CA LYS A 2 36.77 12.75 -36.95
C LYS A 2 35.60 12.86 -35.98
N LYS A 3 34.35 12.91 -36.49
CA LYS A 3 33.14 12.91 -35.66
C LYS A 3 33.15 11.63 -34.81
N LYS A 4 33.21 11.78 -33.47
CA LYS A 4 33.07 10.62 -32.56
C LYS A 4 31.74 9.94 -32.85
N PRO A 5 31.69 8.61 -33.04
CA PRO A 5 30.42 7.91 -33.27
C PRO A 5 29.47 8.17 -32.10
N ILE A 6 28.18 8.40 -32.39
CA ILE A 6 27.13 8.74 -31.41
C ILE A 6 27.11 7.76 -30.22
N SER A 7 27.43 6.48 -30.47
CA SER A 7 27.54 5.43 -29.44
C SER A 7 28.61 5.69 -28.38
N LYS A 8 29.60 6.58 -28.63
CA LYS A 8 30.65 6.94 -27.68
C LYS A 8 30.33 8.20 -26.85
N LEU A 9 29.20 8.86 -27.10
CA LEU A 9 28.74 9.96 -26.28
C LEU A 9 28.22 9.39 -24.94
N PHE A 10 28.63 10.02 -23.82
CA PHE A 10 28.25 9.61 -22.47
C PHE A 10 26.73 9.47 -22.29
N LEU A 11 25.95 10.46 -22.66
CA LEU A 11 24.51 10.45 -22.55
C LEU A 11 23.85 9.33 -23.39
N TYR A 12 24.36 9.06 -24.58
CA TYR A 12 23.82 7.98 -25.41
C TYR A 12 24.16 6.58 -24.84
N ARG A 13 25.39 6.42 -24.33
CA ARG A 13 25.85 5.18 -23.72
C ARG A 13 25.06 4.81 -22.47
N TYR A 14 24.76 5.81 -21.63
CA TYR A 14 24.09 5.60 -20.34
C TYR A 14 22.60 6.01 -20.34
N ARG A 15 22.01 6.29 -21.51
CA ARG A 15 20.63 6.81 -21.66
C ARG A 15 19.57 6.04 -20.88
N PHE A 16 19.67 4.71 -20.83
CA PHE A 16 18.72 3.88 -20.10
C PHE A 16 18.92 4.01 -18.59
N ILE A 17 20.17 3.96 -18.13
CA ILE A 17 20.49 4.11 -16.69
C ILE A 17 20.03 5.51 -16.24
N ILE A 18 20.40 6.55 -16.97
CA ILE A 18 19.99 7.93 -16.66
C ILE A 18 18.47 8.06 -16.66
N GLY A 19 17.78 7.52 -17.67
CA GLY A 19 16.31 7.53 -17.74
C GLY A 19 15.63 6.83 -16.58
N TYR A 20 16.08 5.63 -16.23
CA TYR A 20 15.54 4.89 -15.08
C TYR A 20 15.85 5.58 -13.75
N THR A 21 17.02 6.18 -13.61
CA THR A 21 17.38 6.92 -12.38
C THR A 21 16.49 8.16 -12.22
N ILE A 22 16.31 8.96 -13.29
CA ILE A 22 15.43 10.13 -13.26
C ILE A 22 13.99 9.73 -12.95
N LEU A 23 13.48 8.67 -13.57
CA LEU A 23 12.15 8.16 -13.31
C LEU A 23 12.00 7.68 -11.87
N GLY A 24 12.98 6.93 -11.35
CA GLY A 24 13.01 6.46 -9.97
C GLY A 24 13.02 7.60 -8.97
N LEU A 25 13.84 8.64 -9.22
CA LEU A 25 13.88 9.86 -8.39
C LEU A 25 12.55 10.64 -8.45
N ALA A 26 11.93 10.74 -9.63
CA ALA A 26 10.63 11.38 -9.78
C ALA A 26 9.53 10.61 -9.03
N PHE A 27 9.52 9.28 -9.11
CA PHE A 27 8.59 8.44 -8.33
C PHE A 27 8.84 8.58 -6.83
N ALA A 28 10.09 8.55 -6.39
CA ALA A 28 10.43 8.73 -4.98
C ALA A 28 9.94 10.08 -4.47
N LEU A 29 10.19 11.14 -5.21
CA LEU A 29 9.74 12.49 -4.86
C LEU A 29 8.21 12.55 -4.78
N LEU A 30 7.51 12.02 -5.77
CA LEU A 30 6.05 12.00 -5.80
C LEU A 30 5.47 11.20 -4.62
N LEU A 31 5.97 10.00 -4.35
CA LEU A 31 5.48 9.15 -3.26
C LEU A 31 5.81 9.69 -1.86
N ILE A 32 6.84 10.52 -1.72
CA ILE A 32 7.14 11.19 -0.45
C ILE A 32 6.28 12.45 -0.28
N VAL A 33 6.15 13.26 -1.33
CA VAL A 33 5.54 14.58 -1.24
C VAL A 33 4.01 14.53 -1.32
N LEU A 34 3.44 13.70 -2.21
CA LEU A 34 2.00 13.66 -2.42
C LEU A 34 1.19 13.24 -1.19
N PRO A 35 1.56 12.20 -0.41
CA PRO A 35 0.83 11.84 0.79
C PRO A 35 0.83 12.95 1.85
N LEU A 36 1.94 13.68 1.98
CA LEU A 36 2.05 14.80 2.92
C LEU A 36 1.14 15.98 2.55
N ILE A 37 0.90 16.17 1.24
CA ILE A 37 0.06 17.26 0.74
C ILE A 37 -1.42 16.87 0.70
N ALA A 38 -1.74 15.67 0.23
CA ALA A 38 -3.10 15.22 -0.05
C ALA A 38 -3.77 14.64 1.19
N GLN A 39 -3.15 13.68 1.85
CA GLN A 39 -3.68 12.99 3.03
C GLN A 39 -3.18 13.67 4.31
N ARG A 40 -3.76 14.82 4.65
CA ARG A 40 -3.45 15.50 5.90
C ARG A 40 -4.07 14.77 7.08
N GLY A 41 -3.27 14.58 8.13
CA GLY A 41 -3.72 13.90 9.32
C GLY A 41 -3.63 12.38 9.24
N LEU A 42 -4.33 11.71 10.14
CA LEU A 42 -4.37 10.26 10.30
C LEU A 42 -5.82 9.79 10.33
N SER A 43 -6.09 8.67 9.66
CA SER A 43 -7.37 7.96 9.79
C SER A 43 -7.38 7.07 11.03
N ASP A 44 -8.57 6.65 11.48
CA ASP A 44 -8.71 5.75 12.63
C ASP A 44 -7.97 4.42 12.40
N ALA A 45 -8.00 3.88 11.19
CA ALA A 45 -7.23 2.69 10.82
C ALA A 45 -5.71 2.90 10.93
N GLU A 46 -5.20 4.10 10.60
CA GLU A 46 -3.78 4.45 10.78
C GLU A 46 -3.41 4.59 12.25
N ILE A 47 -4.30 5.15 13.07
CA ILE A 47 -4.15 5.28 14.52
C ILE A 47 -4.12 3.89 15.17
N GLU A 48 -5.05 3.01 14.82
CA GLU A 48 -5.09 1.63 15.31
C GLU A 48 -3.84 0.85 14.90
N SER A 49 -3.43 0.94 13.63
CA SER A 49 -2.20 0.32 13.12
C SER A 49 -0.95 0.82 13.86
N ALA A 50 -0.82 2.11 14.08
CA ALA A 50 0.32 2.71 14.79
C ALA A 50 0.35 2.27 16.26
N THR A 51 -0.79 2.26 16.95
CA THR A 51 -0.94 1.81 18.34
C THR A 51 -0.56 0.35 18.47
N SER A 52 -1.13 -0.52 17.67
CA SER A 52 -0.84 -1.96 17.69
C SER A 52 0.63 -2.25 17.34
N SER A 53 1.23 -1.47 16.45
CA SER A 53 2.64 -1.59 16.07
C SER A 53 3.57 -1.16 17.20
N TYR A 54 3.28 -0.04 17.86
CA TYR A 54 4.12 0.48 18.94
C TYR A 54 4.17 -0.47 20.14
N TYR A 55 3.01 -1.00 20.54
CA TYR A 55 2.90 -1.93 21.66
C TYR A 55 3.30 -3.37 21.32
N LEU A 56 3.62 -3.67 20.06
CA LEU A 56 4.07 -4.99 19.64
C LEU A 56 5.25 -5.47 20.50
N GLY A 57 5.13 -6.65 21.08
CA GLY A 57 6.19 -7.30 21.84
C GLY A 57 6.40 -6.80 23.26
N LYS A 58 5.53 -5.92 23.81
CA LYS A 58 5.56 -5.55 25.26
C LYS A 58 5.47 -6.79 26.17
N ASN A 59 4.71 -7.81 25.74
CA ASN A 59 4.54 -9.09 26.47
C ASN A 59 5.27 -10.27 25.79
N GLY A 60 6.23 -9.98 24.91
CA GLY A 60 6.90 -10.97 24.05
C GLY A 60 6.23 -11.04 22.68
N ILE A 61 7.06 -11.12 21.61
CA ILE A 61 6.57 -11.10 20.20
C ILE A 61 5.63 -12.29 19.91
N LEU A 62 5.90 -13.46 20.48
CA LEU A 62 5.11 -14.67 20.24
C LEU A 62 3.82 -14.73 21.06
N ASN A 63 3.70 -13.92 22.10
CA ASN A 63 2.51 -13.86 22.98
C ASN A 63 1.51 -12.78 22.55
N GLY A 64 1.72 -12.14 21.41
CA GLY A 64 0.83 -11.13 20.86
C GLY A 64 0.23 -11.55 19.53
N ASP A 65 -0.64 -10.71 19.00
CA ASP A 65 -1.19 -10.87 17.66
C ASP A 65 -0.09 -10.74 16.60
N LEU A 66 0.07 -11.78 15.76
CA LEU A 66 1.05 -11.87 14.68
C LEU A 66 0.51 -11.39 13.32
N VAL A 67 -0.73 -10.92 13.26
CA VAL A 67 -1.30 -10.39 12.02
C VAL A 67 -0.50 -9.16 11.59
N ASP A 68 -0.14 -9.11 10.32
CA ASP A 68 0.68 -8.05 9.71
C ASP A 68 2.04 -7.79 10.38
N LEU A 69 2.59 -8.80 11.07
CA LEU A 69 3.85 -8.69 11.80
C LEU A 69 4.98 -7.97 11.03
N PRO A 70 5.25 -8.27 9.73
CA PRO A 70 6.32 -7.62 9.00
C PRO A 70 6.13 -6.10 8.87
N TYR A 71 4.90 -5.67 8.62
CA TYR A 71 4.57 -4.25 8.51
C TYR A 71 4.63 -3.56 9.88
N ARG A 72 4.02 -4.16 10.91
CA ARG A 72 4.02 -3.63 12.27
C ARG A 72 5.43 -3.45 12.83
N LEU A 73 6.36 -4.36 12.53
CA LEU A 73 7.77 -4.19 12.92
C LEU A 73 8.39 -2.96 12.24
N LEU A 74 8.20 -2.78 10.94
CA LEU A 74 8.71 -1.60 10.23
C LEU A 74 8.12 -0.31 10.80
N GLN A 75 6.81 -0.29 11.08
CA GLN A 75 6.11 0.85 11.63
C GLN A 75 6.57 1.16 13.07
N LYS A 76 6.74 0.14 13.90
CA LYS A 76 7.30 0.28 15.25
C LYS A 76 8.65 0.96 15.22
N TYR A 77 9.59 0.44 14.42
CA TYR A 77 10.92 1.04 14.33
C TYR A 77 10.87 2.46 13.77
N SER A 78 10.01 2.74 12.79
CA SER A 78 9.80 4.10 12.29
C SER A 78 9.35 5.07 13.40
N ILE A 79 8.37 4.68 14.22
CA ILE A 79 7.88 5.49 15.34
C ILE A 79 8.96 5.64 16.42
N VAL A 80 9.68 4.58 16.75
CA VAL A 80 10.76 4.62 17.76
C VAL A 80 11.91 5.56 17.32
N PHE A 81 12.30 5.53 16.04
CA PHE A 81 13.40 6.38 15.55
C PHE A 81 12.97 7.84 15.35
N PHE A 82 11.85 8.08 14.70
CA PHE A 82 11.42 9.43 14.29
C PHE A 82 10.41 10.09 15.24
N GLY A 83 9.96 9.37 16.25
CA GLY A 83 8.88 9.81 17.16
C GLY A 83 7.50 9.64 16.55
N LEU A 84 6.47 9.76 17.38
CA LEU A 84 5.08 9.69 16.94
C LEU A 84 4.74 10.91 16.07
N SER A 85 4.58 10.69 14.78
CA SER A 85 4.21 11.72 13.80
C SER A 85 3.50 11.08 12.62
N ALA A 86 2.65 11.82 11.93
CA ALA A 86 1.97 11.32 10.74
C ALA A 86 2.97 10.80 9.68
N TYR A 87 4.11 11.47 9.53
CA TYR A 87 5.18 11.01 8.63
C TYR A 87 5.78 9.66 9.08
N ALA A 88 6.12 9.52 10.37
CA ALA A 88 6.73 8.30 10.89
C ALA A 88 5.79 7.10 10.77
N ILE A 89 4.48 7.33 10.93
CA ILE A 89 3.44 6.30 10.79
C ILE A 89 3.30 5.86 9.33
N LYS A 90 3.37 6.80 8.37
CA LYS A 90 3.20 6.56 6.93
C LYS A 90 4.48 6.10 6.22
N LEU A 91 5.66 6.34 6.80
CA LEU A 91 6.96 6.04 6.21
C LEU A 91 7.13 4.60 5.73
N PRO A 92 6.71 3.55 6.47
CA PRO A 92 6.80 2.17 6.00
C PRO A 92 6.06 1.94 4.70
N SER A 93 4.84 2.44 4.58
CA SER A 93 4.04 2.31 3.35
C SER A 93 4.68 3.06 2.17
N ILE A 94 5.26 4.24 2.40
CA ILE A 94 5.99 4.99 1.38
C ILE A 94 7.17 4.17 0.85
N LEU A 95 7.97 3.58 1.74
CA LEU A 95 9.12 2.75 1.35
C LEU A 95 8.68 1.48 0.60
N ILE A 96 7.64 0.80 1.10
CA ILE A 96 7.08 -0.38 0.45
C ILE A 96 6.47 -0.02 -0.90
N GLY A 97 5.79 1.13 -1.01
CA GLY A 97 5.23 1.64 -2.27
C GLY A 97 6.31 1.91 -3.32
N LEU A 98 7.44 2.50 -2.91
CA LEU A 98 8.60 2.67 -3.79
C LEU A 98 9.16 1.33 -4.27
N LEU A 99 9.33 0.36 -3.35
CA LEU A 99 9.78 -0.98 -3.69
C LEU A 99 8.80 -1.70 -4.61
N LEU A 100 7.51 -1.60 -4.34
CA LEU A 100 6.44 -2.19 -5.16
C LEU A 100 6.44 -1.60 -6.57
N GLY A 101 6.53 -0.27 -6.71
CA GLY A 101 6.62 0.38 -8.01
C GLY A 101 7.83 -0.10 -8.82
N PHE A 102 8.99 -0.24 -8.17
CA PHE A 102 10.18 -0.79 -8.78
C PHE A 102 10.03 -2.27 -9.15
N LEU A 103 9.44 -3.09 -8.27
CA LEU A 103 9.16 -4.50 -8.51
C LEU A 103 8.20 -4.72 -9.68
N LEU A 104 7.18 -3.87 -9.84
CA LEU A 104 6.29 -3.92 -11.00
C LEU A 104 7.06 -3.73 -12.31
N ILE A 105 7.97 -2.75 -12.38
CA ILE A 105 8.83 -2.55 -13.56
C ILE A 105 9.68 -3.80 -13.81
N LEU A 106 10.31 -4.37 -12.77
CA LEU A 106 11.16 -5.55 -12.89
C LEU A 106 10.37 -6.80 -13.33
N LEU A 107 9.17 -6.99 -12.76
CA LEU A 107 8.30 -8.12 -13.11
C LEU A 107 7.82 -8.00 -14.55
N LEU A 108 7.27 -6.86 -14.95
CA LEU A 108 6.76 -6.66 -16.30
C LEU A 108 7.87 -6.71 -17.37
N ASN A 109 9.09 -6.26 -17.05
CA ASN A 109 10.25 -6.40 -17.93
C ASN A 109 10.65 -7.86 -18.22
N ARG A 110 10.20 -8.81 -17.40
CA ARG A 110 10.43 -10.25 -17.70
C ARG A 110 9.54 -10.75 -18.82
N TRP A 111 8.38 -10.14 -19.01
CA TRP A 111 7.33 -10.65 -19.90
C TRP A 111 7.05 -9.75 -21.11
N PHE A 112 7.40 -8.46 -21.01
CA PHE A 112 7.13 -7.45 -22.02
C PHE A 112 8.41 -6.69 -22.41
N LYS A 113 8.35 -5.96 -23.52
CA LYS A 113 9.43 -5.02 -23.91
C LYS A 113 9.52 -3.90 -22.89
N SER A 114 10.73 -3.40 -22.62
CA SER A 114 10.97 -2.37 -21.59
C SER A 114 10.08 -1.14 -21.72
N ASN A 115 9.76 -0.70 -22.94
CA ASN A 115 8.87 0.46 -23.15
C ASN A 115 7.44 0.17 -22.65
N VAL A 116 6.89 -1.01 -22.97
CA VAL A 116 5.54 -1.41 -22.50
C VAL A 116 5.52 -1.56 -20.99
N SER A 117 6.53 -2.23 -20.45
CA SER A 117 6.73 -2.42 -19.02
C SER A 117 6.74 -1.12 -18.25
N LEU A 118 7.57 -0.17 -18.72
CA LEU A 118 7.72 1.13 -18.09
C LEU A 118 6.40 1.91 -18.11
N LEU A 119 5.76 1.98 -19.28
CA LEU A 119 4.50 2.69 -19.43
C LEU A 119 3.39 2.09 -18.57
N ALA A 120 3.24 0.75 -18.57
CA ALA A 120 2.23 0.07 -17.75
C ALA A 120 2.47 0.30 -16.25
N SER A 121 3.72 0.15 -15.78
CA SER A 121 4.07 0.39 -14.39
C SER A 121 3.83 1.84 -13.98
N THR A 122 4.16 2.81 -14.83
CA THR A 122 3.92 4.23 -14.58
C THR A 122 2.43 4.53 -14.41
N LEU A 123 1.56 3.98 -15.27
CA LEU A 123 0.11 4.14 -15.15
C LEU A 123 -0.43 3.62 -13.81
N ILE A 124 0.06 2.49 -13.35
CA ILE A 124 -0.37 1.89 -12.08
C ILE A 124 0.17 2.68 -10.89
N VAL A 125 1.47 3.02 -10.89
CA VAL A 125 2.12 3.74 -9.77
C VAL A 125 1.56 5.15 -9.59
N LEU A 126 1.14 5.81 -10.68
CA LEU A 126 0.51 7.13 -10.62
C LEU A 126 -1.03 7.06 -10.54
N SER A 127 -1.61 5.90 -10.34
CA SER A 127 -3.06 5.77 -10.09
C SER A 127 -3.42 6.17 -8.67
N THR A 128 -4.62 6.72 -8.49
CA THR A 128 -5.15 7.14 -7.18
C THR A 128 -5.04 6.06 -6.11
N PRO A 129 -5.46 4.79 -6.34
CA PRO A 129 -5.39 3.76 -5.31
C PRO A 129 -3.96 3.39 -4.93
N PHE A 130 -3.03 3.36 -5.88
CA PHE A 130 -1.64 3.08 -5.57
C PHE A 130 -1.02 4.19 -4.72
N LEU A 131 -1.25 5.45 -5.07
CA LEU A 131 -0.77 6.61 -4.31
C LEU A 131 -1.37 6.64 -2.91
N PHE A 132 -2.66 6.30 -2.77
CA PHE A 132 -3.31 6.18 -1.48
C PHE A 132 -2.65 5.10 -0.62
N LEU A 133 -2.49 3.89 -1.13
CA LEU A 133 -1.87 2.78 -0.40
C LEU A 133 -0.42 3.08 0.00
N ALA A 134 0.34 3.72 -0.88
CA ALA A 134 1.71 4.12 -0.58
C ALA A 134 1.78 5.26 0.45
N GLY A 135 0.73 6.07 0.56
CA GLY A 135 0.63 7.17 1.52
C GLY A 135 -0.12 6.83 2.82
N SER A 136 -0.79 5.69 2.89
CA SER A 136 -1.53 5.24 4.06
C SER A 136 -0.60 4.58 5.07
N GLY A 137 -0.78 4.88 6.35
CA GLY A 137 -0.04 4.26 7.46
C GLY A 137 -0.58 2.88 7.87
N THR A 138 -1.15 2.12 6.93
CA THR A 138 -1.77 0.81 7.16
C THR A 138 -1.05 -0.31 6.43
N PRO A 139 -1.18 -1.59 6.87
CA PRO A 139 -0.53 -2.73 6.24
C PRO A 139 -1.10 -3.13 4.87
N LEU A 140 -2.19 -2.51 4.41
CA LEU A 140 -2.92 -2.89 3.19
C LEU A 140 -2.03 -2.98 1.93
N ILE A 141 -0.98 -2.16 1.84
CA ILE A 141 -0.04 -2.18 0.72
C ILE A 141 0.69 -3.53 0.59
N MET A 142 0.82 -4.29 1.68
CA MET A 142 1.45 -5.61 1.69
C MET A 142 0.70 -6.62 0.81
N LEU A 143 -0.63 -6.44 0.65
CA LEU A 143 -1.47 -7.29 -0.20
C LEU A 143 -1.09 -7.20 -1.69
N ALA A 144 -0.54 -6.07 -2.14
CA ALA A 144 0.00 -5.92 -3.49
C ALA A 144 1.50 -6.25 -3.56
N PHE A 145 2.24 -5.96 -2.49
CA PHE A 145 3.70 -6.12 -2.43
C PHE A 145 4.12 -7.60 -2.49
N TRP A 146 3.61 -8.45 -1.59
CA TRP A 146 4.01 -9.85 -1.50
C TRP A 146 3.75 -10.64 -2.77
N PRO A 147 2.55 -10.61 -3.38
CA PRO A 147 2.31 -11.31 -4.64
C PRO A 147 3.22 -10.86 -5.76
N THR A 148 3.50 -9.54 -5.85
CA THR A 148 4.40 -9.00 -6.87
C THR A 148 5.83 -9.47 -6.68
N LEU A 149 6.34 -9.45 -5.44
CA LEU A 149 7.69 -9.92 -5.09
C LEU A 149 7.84 -11.43 -5.38
N LEU A 150 6.88 -12.23 -4.92
CA LEU A 150 6.90 -13.69 -5.11
C LEU A 150 6.83 -14.08 -6.58
N LEU A 151 5.99 -13.43 -7.38
CA LEU A 151 5.94 -13.66 -8.82
C LEU A 151 7.22 -13.22 -9.53
N TRP A 152 7.82 -12.10 -9.13
CA TRP A 152 9.10 -11.68 -9.71
C TRP A 152 10.20 -12.66 -9.39
N LEU A 153 10.33 -13.10 -8.13
CA LEU A 153 11.32 -14.12 -7.72
C LEU A 153 11.07 -15.45 -8.41
N GLY A 154 9.82 -15.91 -8.48
CA GLY A 154 9.43 -17.12 -9.21
C GLY A 154 9.80 -17.05 -10.71
N SER A 155 9.59 -15.88 -11.34
CA SER A 155 9.99 -15.66 -12.74
C SER A 155 11.51 -15.70 -12.95
N LYS A 156 12.30 -15.32 -11.95
CA LYS A 156 13.77 -15.44 -11.97
C LYS A 156 14.22 -16.89 -11.86
N ILE A 157 13.59 -17.65 -10.96
CA ILE A 157 13.89 -19.08 -10.78
C ILE A 157 13.58 -19.85 -12.09
N GLN A 158 12.43 -19.57 -12.70
CA GLN A 158 12.01 -20.24 -13.94
C GLN A 158 12.87 -19.89 -15.17
N GLY A 159 13.35 -18.63 -15.24
CA GLY A 159 13.98 -18.10 -16.46
C GLY A 159 15.47 -18.45 -16.61
N GLU A 160 16.09 -19.10 -15.65
CA GLU A 160 17.53 -19.46 -15.68
C GLU A 160 17.69 -20.99 -15.76
N LYS A 161 18.53 -21.47 -16.68
CA LYS A 161 18.86 -22.93 -16.81
C LYS A 161 19.45 -23.50 -15.51
N ARG A 162 20.14 -22.66 -14.71
CA ARG A 162 20.62 -22.97 -13.35
C ARG A 162 20.29 -21.77 -12.48
N PRO A 163 19.14 -21.80 -11.78
CA PRO A 163 18.74 -20.69 -10.93
C PRO A 163 19.77 -20.48 -9.82
N LYS A 164 20.15 -19.22 -9.59
CA LYS A 164 21.06 -18.89 -8.49
C LYS A 164 20.35 -19.24 -7.17
N PRO A 165 21.02 -19.97 -6.27
CA PRO A 165 20.43 -20.40 -4.99
C PRO A 165 19.91 -19.20 -4.17
N ALA A 166 20.49 -18.01 -4.35
CA ALA A 166 20.03 -16.78 -3.72
C ALA A 166 18.55 -16.44 -4.04
N TYR A 167 18.08 -16.66 -5.29
CA TYR A 167 16.68 -16.37 -5.62
C TYR A 167 15.72 -17.37 -4.97
N SER A 168 16.11 -18.64 -4.84
CA SER A 168 15.31 -19.63 -4.13
C SER A 168 15.25 -19.34 -2.65
N LEU A 169 16.36 -18.93 -2.03
CA LEU A 169 16.41 -18.52 -0.63
C LEU A 169 15.54 -17.27 -0.39
N LEU A 170 15.68 -16.24 -1.24
CA LEU A 170 14.86 -15.01 -1.12
C LEU A 170 13.37 -15.33 -1.31
N PHE A 171 13.02 -16.23 -2.24
CA PHE A 171 11.64 -16.65 -2.43
C PHE A 171 11.07 -17.34 -1.18
N SER A 172 11.83 -18.24 -0.55
CA SER A 172 11.37 -18.93 0.66
C SER A 172 11.26 -17.98 1.85
N LEU A 173 12.21 -17.06 2.03
CA LEU A 173 12.13 -16.04 3.08
C LEU A 173 10.94 -15.09 2.86
N ALA A 174 10.74 -14.64 1.62
CA ALA A 174 9.59 -13.80 1.29
C ALA A 174 8.27 -14.53 1.52
N MET A 175 8.17 -15.83 1.15
CA MET A 175 6.99 -16.65 1.41
C MET A 175 6.77 -16.84 2.92
N LEU A 176 7.81 -17.18 3.69
CA LEU A 176 7.77 -17.30 5.14
C LEU A 176 7.21 -16.04 5.81
N VAL A 177 7.77 -14.88 5.44
CA VAL A 177 7.39 -13.60 6.05
C VAL A 177 6.00 -13.17 5.60
N SER A 178 5.60 -13.49 4.35
CA SER A 178 4.29 -13.14 3.82
C SER A 178 3.13 -13.89 4.49
N ILE A 179 3.35 -15.07 5.07
CA ILE A 179 2.28 -15.87 5.73
C ILE A 179 1.61 -15.09 6.88
N PHE A 180 2.32 -14.16 7.52
CA PHE A 180 1.78 -13.31 8.58
C PHE A 180 0.91 -12.14 8.06
N THR A 181 0.80 -11.98 6.75
CA THR A 181 -0.11 -11.00 6.14
C THR A 181 -1.44 -11.69 5.76
N PRO A 182 -2.60 -11.09 6.05
CA PRO A 182 -3.90 -11.64 5.72
C PRO A 182 -3.99 -12.15 4.28
N TYR A 183 -4.69 -13.26 4.07
CA TYR A 183 -4.95 -13.90 2.76
C TYR A 183 -3.72 -14.46 2.04
N MET A 184 -2.49 -14.24 2.52
CA MET A 184 -1.28 -14.76 1.86
C MET A 184 -1.14 -16.28 1.95
N ILE A 185 -1.79 -16.91 2.92
CA ILE A 185 -1.92 -18.37 2.99
C ILE A 185 -2.65 -18.89 1.75
N TYR A 186 -3.74 -18.24 1.32
CA TYR A 186 -4.43 -18.60 0.07
C TYR A 186 -3.56 -18.36 -1.15
N PHE A 187 -2.74 -17.30 -1.15
CA PHE A 187 -1.81 -17.06 -2.24
C PHE A 187 -0.70 -18.13 -2.32
N ALA A 188 -0.23 -18.63 -1.18
CA ALA A 188 0.69 -19.76 -1.14
C ALA A 188 0.06 -21.03 -1.73
N LEU A 189 -1.18 -21.36 -1.35
CA LEU A 189 -1.97 -22.44 -1.94
C LEU A 189 -2.18 -22.24 -3.45
N PHE A 190 -2.52 -21.02 -3.86
CA PHE A 190 -2.63 -20.66 -5.27
C PHE A 190 -1.34 -20.96 -6.05
N CYS A 191 -0.17 -20.59 -5.53
CA CYS A 191 1.12 -20.86 -6.15
C CYS A 191 1.34 -22.38 -6.30
N VAL A 192 1.02 -23.17 -5.31
CA VAL A 192 1.14 -24.65 -5.36
C VAL A 192 0.20 -25.22 -6.41
N VAL A 193 -1.07 -24.84 -6.40
CA VAL A 193 -2.07 -25.30 -7.39
C VAL A 193 -1.65 -24.86 -8.80
N PHE A 194 -1.17 -23.64 -8.98
CA PHE A 194 -0.71 -23.14 -10.26
C PHE A 194 0.47 -23.96 -10.82
N VAL A 195 1.44 -24.31 -9.97
CA VAL A 195 2.58 -25.20 -10.36
C VAL A 195 2.07 -26.58 -10.75
N ILE A 196 1.08 -27.13 -10.03
CA ILE A 196 0.51 -28.44 -10.36
C ILE A 196 -0.25 -28.42 -11.69
N LEU A 197 -1.01 -27.36 -11.96
CA LEU A 197 -1.82 -27.23 -13.17
C LEU A 197 -0.99 -26.94 -14.43
N GLN A 198 0.15 -26.23 -14.29
CA GLN A 198 1.00 -25.85 -15.41
C GLN A 198 2.10 -26.89 -15.67
N PRO A 199 2.04 -27.69 -16.76
CA PRO A 199 3.01 -28.75 -17.03
C PRO A 199 4.45 -28.25 -17.10
N HIS A 200 4.65 -27.07 -17.69
CA HIS A 200 5.98 -26.46 -17.81
C HIS A 200 6.58 -26.11 -16.44
N LEU A 201 5.79 -25.51 -15.52
CA LEU A 201 6.26 -25.19 -14.17
C LEU A 201 6.55 -26.45 -13.37
N ARG A 202 5.72 -27.48 -13.51
CA ARG A 202 5.93 -28.78 -12.88
C ARG A 202 7.27 -29.40 -13.30
N PHE A 203 7.61 -29.30 -14.60
CA PHE A 203 8.90 -29.76 -15.10
C PHE A 203 10.06 -28.96 -14.49
N VAL A 204 9.97 -27.61 -14.49
CA VAL A 204 11.00 -26.74 -13.90
C VAL A 204 11.24 -27.07 -12.43
N VAL A 205 10.15 -27.24 -11.64
CA VAL A 205 10.26 -27.57 -10.19
C VAL A 205 10.91 -28.94 -9.97
N LYS A 206 10.61 -29.94 -10.83
CA LYS A 206 11.24 -31.28 -10.75
C LYS A 206 12.74 -31.24 -11.07
N ASP A 207 13.17 -30.34 -11.93
CA ASP A 207 14.59 -30.18 -12.32
C ASP A 207 15.39 -29.32 -11.34
N LEU A 208 14.73 -28.71 -10.33
CA LEU A 208 15.43 -27.94 -9.29
C LEU A 208 16.32 -28.86 -8.43
N PRO A 209 17.52 -28.39 -8.05
CA PRO A 209 18.36 -29.14 -7.12
C PRO A 209 17.62 -29.43 -5.81
N LYS A 210 17.71 -30.67 -5.32
CA LYS A 210 16.97 -31.12 -4.13
C LYS A 210 17.32 -30.33 -2.87
N LEU A 211 18.59 -29.91 -2.71
CA LEU A 211 19.04 -29.18 -1.52
C LEU A 211 18.38 -27.78 -1.39
N PRO A 212 18.38 -26.89 -2.39
CA PRO A 212 17.62 -25.63 -2.33
C PRO A 212 16.13 -25.86 -2.11
N LEU A 213 15.53 -26.89 -2.73
CA LEU A 213 14.12 -27.20 -2.56
C LEU A 213 13.81 -27.63 -1.11
N ALA A 214 14.66 -28.46 -0.49
CA ALA A 214 14.54 -28.86 0.90
C ALA A 214 14.70 -27.67 1.85
N LEU A 215 15.65 -26.76 1.59
CA LEU A 215 15.82 -25.51 2.36
C LEU A 215 14.59 -24.61 2.26
N VAL A 216 14.02 -24.44 1.06
CA VAL A 216 12.76 -23.69 0.87
C VAL A 216 11.64 -24.32 1.70
N GLY A 217 11.48 -25.63 1.61
CA GLY A 217 10.45 -26.38 2.35
C GLY A 217 10.63 -26.25 3.87
N SER A 218 11.87 -26.38 4.38
CA SER A 218 12.14 -26.28 5.82
C SER A 218 11.90 -24.87 6.36
N VAL A 219 12.23 -23.83 5.61
CA VAL A 219 12.00 -22.43 6.01
C VAL A 219 10.49 -22.13 6.06
N ILE A 220 9.72 -22.57 5.07
CA ILE A 220 8.26 -22.41 5.05
C ILE A 220 7.63 -23.21 6.21
N LEU A 221 8.07 -24.45 6.45
CA LEU A 221 7.58 -25.26 7.54
C LEU A 221 7.84 -24.58 8.91
N ALA A 222 9.03 -23.98 9.11
CA ALA A 222 9.33 -23.24 10.32
C ALA A 222 8.33 -22.09 10.57
N GLY A 223 7.91 -21.38 9.51
CA GLY A 223 6.88 -20.34 9.62
C GLY A 223 5.52 -20.89 10.05
N PHE A 224 5.11 -22.00 9.46
CA PHE A 224 3.86 -22.64 9.87
C PHE A 224 3.92 -23.18 11.32
N VAL A 225 5.08 -23.65 11.80
CA VAL A 225 5.28 -24.05 13.20
C VAL A 225 5.15 -22.84 14.12
N VAL A 226 5.80 -21.71 13.82
CA VAL A 226 5.69 -20.49 14.62
C VAL A 226 4.24 -19.99 14.65
N LEU A 227 3.58 -19.96 13.50
CA LEU A 227 2.17 -19.57 13.41
C LEU A 227 1.28 -20.54 14.20
N GLY A 228 1.52 -21.86 14.10
CA GLY A 228 0.77 -22.88 14.84
C GLY A 228 0.90 -22.75 16.35
N ILE A 229 2.10 -22.44 16.85
CA ILE A 229 2.32 -22.20 18.29
C ILE A 229 1.52 -20.96 18.74
N ASN A 230 1.52 -19.89 17.94
CA ASN A 230 0.77 -18.68 18.27
C ASN A 230 -0.75 -18.92 18.25
N ILE A 231 -1.28 -19.65 17.26
CA ILE A 231 -2.71 -19.96 17.13
C ILE A 231 -3.24 -20.74 18.33
N VAL A 232 -2.43 -21.59 18.96
CA VAL A 232 -2.84 -22.32 20.17
C VAL A 232 -3.15 -21.35 21.32
N GLY A 233 -2.40 -20.24 21.43
CA GLY A 233 -2.65 -19.21 22.43
C GLY A 233 -3.68 -18.14 21.99
N HIS A 234 -3.79 -17.88 20.69
CA HIS A 234 -4.57 -16.82 20.08
C HIS A 234 -5.30 -17.33 18.82
N PRO A 235 -6.40 -18.09 18.97
CA PRO A 235 -7.11 -18.67 17.83
C PRO A 235 -7.74 -17.63 16.91
N GLU A 236 -8.01 -16.41 17.39
CA GLU A 236 -8.47 -15.25 16.63
C GLU A 236 -7.48 -14.86 15.52
N THR A 237 -6.17 -15.01 15.74
CA THR A 237 -5.13 -14.72 14.74
C THR A 237 -5.34 -15.52 13.44
N LEU A 238 -5.75 -16.80 13.54
CA LEU A 238 -6.03 -17.60 12.36
C LEU A 238 -7.24 -17.07 11.58
N MET A 239 -8.30 -16.69 12.31
CA MET A 239 -9.51 -16.14 11.66
C MET A 239 -9.22 -14.84 10.96
N GLU A 240 -8.43 -13.95 11.55
CA GLU A 240 -8.04 -12.66 10.93
C GLU A 240 -7.08 -12.85 9.75
N LEU A 241 -6.23 -13.89 9.75
CA LEU A 241 -5.39 -14.22 8.61
C LEU A 241 -6.16 -14.82 7.42
N LEU A 242 -7.30 -15.48 7.69
CA LEU A 242 -8.08 -16.15 6.66
C LEU A 242 -9.30 -15.33 6.21
N PHE A 243 -9.95 -14.60 7.11
CA PHE A 243 -11.22 -13.92 6.84
C PHE A 243 -11.21 -12.50 7.40
N ALA A 244 -12.11 -11.65 6.90
CA ALA A 244 -12.39 -10.38 7.55
C ALA A 244 -13.01 -10.59 8.94
N LYS A 245 -12.80 -9.66 9.84
CA LYS A 245 -13.42 -9.65 11.17
C LYS A 245 -14.95 -9.68 11.04
N GLY A 246 -15.58 -10.69 11.64
CA GLY A 246 -17.05 -10.88 11.56
C GLY A 246 -17.56 -11.46 10.24
N PHE A 247 -16.71 -11.98 9.36
CA PHE A 247 -17.11 -12.58 8.09
C PHE A 247 -18.10 -13.74 8.28
N THR A 248 -19.19 -13.73 7.48
CA THR A 248 -20.09 -14.87 7.32
C THR A 248 -20.14 -15.32 5.86
N ILE A 249 -20.45 -16.60 5.61
CA ILE A 249 -20.49 -17.13 4.23
C ILE A 249 -21.56 -16.40 3.40
N GLY A 250 -22.63 -15.90 4.05
CA GLY A 250 -23.69 -15.13 3.40
C GLY A 250 -23.19 -13.81 2.79
N ASP A 251 -22.14 -13.21 3.36
CA ASP A 251 -21.62 -11.91 2.96
C ASP A 251 -20.69 -12.00 1.74
N PHE A 252 -20.28 -13.21 1.33
CA PHE A 252 -19.25 -13.41 0.30
C PHE A 252 -19.54 -12.66 -1.00
N PHE A 253 -20.74 -12.79 -1.56
CA PHE A 253 -21.08 -12.07 -2.79
C PHE A 253 -21.34 -10.59 -2.55
N GLY A 254 -21.85 -10.22 -1.38
CA GLY A 254 -21.97 -8.82 -0.94
C GLY A 254 -20.60 -8.14 -0.86
N ASN A 255 -19.62 -8.79 -0.28
CA ASN A 255 -18.25 -8.29 -0.19
C ASN A 255 -17.58 -8.09 -1.57
N ILE A 256 -17.81 -9.03 -2.52
CA ILE A 256 -17.35 -8.85 -3.90
C ILE A 256 -18.00 -7.61 -4.52
N ALA A 257 -19.31 -7.45 -4.35
CA ALA A 257 -20.02 -6.30 -4.90
C ALA A 257 -19.54 -4.98 -4.27
N THR A 258 -19.38 -4.95 -2.95
CA THR A 258 -18.86 -3.78 -2.20
C THR A 258 -17.43 -3.46 -2.61
N GLY A 259 -16.52 -4.44 -2.66
CA GLY A 259 -15.13 -4.24 -3.04
C GLY A 259 -14.95 -3.81 -4.50
N LEU A 260 -15.85 -4.23 -5.42
CA LEU A 260 -15.80 -3.83 -6.82
C LEU A 260 -16.60 -2.56 -7.11
N ALA A 261 -17.51 -2.15 -6.25
CA ALA A 261 -18.33 -0.96 -6.47
C ALA A 261 -17.50 0.28 -6.82
N PRO A 262 -16.36 0.60 -6.14
CA PRO A 262 -15.52 1.74 -6.47
C PRO A 262 -14.79 1.63 -7.82
N VAL A 263 -14.70 0.44 -8.43
CA VAL A 263 -14.15 0.29 -9.78
C VAL A 263 -15.12 0.85 -10.83
N PHE A 264 -16.42 0.71 -10.58
CA PHE A 264 -17.47 1.07 -11.54
C PHE A 264 -18.24 2.33 -11.17
N SER A 265 -18.17 2.77 -9.92
CA SER A 265 -18.87 3.98 -9.46
C SER A 265 -18.02 5.23 -9.63
N TRP A 266 -18.67 6.37 -9.95
CA TRP A 266 -17.99 7.64 -10.17
C TRP A 266 -17.91 8.50 -8.91
N TYR A 267 -18.66 8.18 -7.85
CA TYR A 267 -18.87 9.04 -6.68
C TYR A 267 -19.02 8.31 -5.34
N SER A 268 -18.60 7.06 -5.21
CA SER A 268 -18.63 6.37 -3.91
C SER A 268 -17.23 6.21 -3.35
N SER A 269 -17.11 6.29 -2.04
CA SER A 269 -15.94 5.85 -1.31
C SER A 269 -16.23 4.47 -0.70
N LEU A 270 -15.28 3.56 -0.70
CA LEU A 270 -15.30 2.36 0.13
C LEU A 270 -15.04 2.82 1.57
N GLU A 271 -16.00 2.62 2.47
CA GLU A 271 -15.88 2.95 3.90
C GLU A 271 -15.29 4.35 4.19
N GLY A 272 -15.61 5.33 3.34
CA GLY A 272 -15.12 6.70 3.51
C GLY A 272 -13.71 6.97 2.97
N VAL A 273 -12.86 5.97 2.80
CA VAL A 273 -11.41 6.17 2.60
C VAL A 273 -10.95 6.04 1.15
N PHE A 274 -11.46 5.07 0.38
CA PHE A 274 -11.09 4.90 -1.02
C PHE A 274 -11.94 5.76 -1.95
N LEU A 275 -11.30 6.64 -2.71
CA LEU A 275 -11.97 7.45 -3.73
C LEU A 275 -12.32 6.65 -4.98
N SER A 276 -13.54 6.80 -5.45
CA SER A 276 -13.98 6.27 -6.74
C SER A 276 -13.71 7.25 -7.89
N PRO A 277 -13.44 6.73 -9.08
CA PRO A 277 -13.20 5.33 -9.40
C PRO A 277 -11.79 4.88 -8.99
N LEU A 278 -11.67 3.62 -8.52
CA LEU A 278 -10.35 3.03 -8.21
C LEU A 278 -9.47 2.91 -9.45
N ILE A 279 -10.06 2.73 -10.60
CA ILE A 279 -9.35 2.62 -11.88
C ILE A 279 -9.98 3.59 -12.87
N SER A 280 -9.17 4.46 -13.48
CA SER A 280 -9.67 5.36 -14.49
C SER A 280 -10.25 4.58 -15.68
N LEU A 281 -11.34 5.08 -16.28
CA LEU A 281 -11.98 4.43 -17.44
C LEU A 281 -11.03 4.04 -18.56
N PRO A 282 -10.08 4.90 -18.98
CA PRO A 282 -9.12 4.52 -20.01
C PRO A 282 -8.21 3.37 -19.57
N THR A 283 -7.81 3.33 -18.28
CA THR A 283 -7.00 2.23 -17.73
C THR A 283 -7.80 0.92 -17.70
N LEU A 284 -9.09 0.99 -17.31
CA LEU A 284 -9.98 -0.15 -17.36
C LEU A 284 -10.18 -0.66 -18.78
N ALA A 285 -10.38 0.24 -19.76
CA ALA A 285 -10.48 -0.14 -21.16
C ALA A 285 -9.20 -0.84 -21.66
N LEU A 286 -8.01 -0.34 -21.28
CA LEU A 286 -6.73 -1.02 -21.58
C LEU A 286 -6.65 -2.40 -20.94
N ALA A 287 -7.08 -2.56 -19.70
CA ALA A 287 -7.10 -3.84 -19.01
C ALA A 287 -8.05 -4.83 -19.70
N LEU A 288 -9.24 -4.39 -20.15
CA LEU A 288 -10.19 -5.22 -20.91
C LEU A 288 -9.63 -5.64 -22.27
N ILE A 289 -8.98 -4.73 -23.02
CA ILE A 289 -8.25 -5.05 -24.24
C ILE A 289 -7.14 -6.09 -23.96
N GLY A 290 -6.45 -5.92 -22.84
CA GLY A 290 -5.45 -6.87 -22.37
C GLY A 290 -6.05 -8.25 -22.08
N LEU A 291 -7.17 -8.31 -21.37
CA LEU A 291 -7.90 -9.54 -21.07
C LEU A 291 -8.32 -10.24 -22.38
N PHE A 292 -8.90 -9.49 -23.34
CA PHE A 292 -9.19 -10.02 -24.66
C PHE A 292 -7.95 -10.55 -25.39
N SER A 293 -6.80 -9.86 -25.28
CA SER A 293 -5.55 -10.30 -25.87
C SER A 293 -5.03 -11.61 -25.27
N THR A 294 -5.23 -11.84 -23.97
CA THR A 294 -4.79 -13.06 -23.28
C THR A 294 -5.57 -14.28 -23.68
N THR A 295 -6.85 -14.15 -24.07
CA THR A 295 -7.67 -15.29 -24.52
C THR A 295 -7.15 -15.94 -25.79
N LYS A 296 -6.52 -15.15 -26.68
CA LYS A 296 -5.94 -15.66 -27.95
C LYS A 296 -4.72 -16.57 -27.77
N GLY A 297 -4.14 -16.65 -26.58
CA GLY A 297 -2.99 -17.49 -26.28
C GLY A 297 -2.99 -17.95 -24.83
N PHE A 298 -4.13 -18.39 -24.33
CA PHE A 298 -4.36 -18.73 -22.92
C PHE A 298 -3.35 -19.75 -22.35
N PHE A 299 -2.93 -20.71 -23.16
CA PHE A 299 -1.98 -21.75 -22.72
C PHE A 299 -0.56 -21.25 -22.45
N ALA A 300 -0.20 -20.05 -22.90
CA ALA A 300 1.08 -19.45 -22.50
C ALA A 300 1.03 -19.07 -21.01
N SER A 301 1.97 -19.54 -20.20
CA SER A 301 1.99 -19.33 -18.73
C SER A 301 1.80 -17.87 -18.32
N ARG A 302 2.35 -16.92 -19.10
CA ARG A 302 2.18 -15.50 -18.89
C ARG A 302 0.72 -15.01 -19.01
N ASN A 303 -0.02 -15.55 -19.97
CA ASN A 303 -1.39 -15.14 -20.25
C ASN A 303 -2.35 -15.80 -19.25
N SER A 304 -2.14 -17.08 -18.95
CA SER A 304 -2.95 -17.80 -17.97
C SER A 304 -2.80 -17.22 -16.56
N ILE A 305 -1.58 -16.84 -16.15
CA ILE A 305 -1.36 -16.28 -14.80
C ILE A 305 -2.12 -14.96 -14.58
N ALA A 306 -2.20 -14.09 -15.61
CA ALA A 306 -2.94 -12.82 -15.49
C ALA A 306 -4.43 -13.06 -15.23
N THR A 307 -5.05 -13.99 -15.98
CA THR A 307 -6.47 -14.31 -15.85
C THR A 307 -6.76 -15.05 -14.54
N ILE A 308 -5.92 -16.00 -14.15
CA ILE A 308 -6.12 -16.78 -12.92
C ILE A 308 -5.91 -15.90 -11.69
N LEU A 309 -4.92 -14.98 -11.71
CA LEU A 309 -4.73 -14.00 -10.63
C LEU A 309 -5.92 -13.03 -10.51
N LEU A 310 -6.54 -12.66 -11.64
CA LEU A 310 -7.76 -11.85 -11.61
C LEU A 310 -8.88 -12.59 -10.87
N VAL A 311 -9.12 -13.85 -11.24
CA VAL A 311 -10.13 -14.68 -10.57
C VAL A 311 -9.78 -14.89 -9.10
N PHE A 312 -8.53 -15.18 -8.79
CA PHE A 312 -8.05 -15.30 -7.42
C PHE A 312 -8.30 -14.04 -6.59
N GLY A 313 -7.93 -12.86 -7.12
CA GLY A 313 -8.17 -11.59 -6.45
C GLY A 313 -9.66 -11.33 -6.20
N LEU A 314 -10.55 -11.67 -7.15
CA LEU A 314 -11.99 -11.58 -6.96
C LEU A 314 -12.50 -12.51 -5.85
N VAL A 315 -11.98 -13.74 -5.77
CA VAL A 315 -12.34 -14.68 -4.69
C VAL A 315 -11.90 -14.15 -3.34
N ILE A 316 -10.69 -13.61 -3.24
CA ILE A 316 -10.20 -13.03 -1.97
C ILE A 316 -11.01 -11.80 -1.58
N THR A 317 -11.44 -10.96 -2.53
CA THR A 317 -12.34 -9.84 -2.26
C THR A 317 -13.67 -10.30 -1.64
N GLY A 318 -14.13 -11.52 -1.94
CA GLY A 318 -15.31 -12.10 -1.28
C GLY A 318 -15.12 -12.39 0.22
N PHE A 319 -13.89 -12.58 0.68
CA PHE A 319 -13.60 -12.72 2.11
C PHE A 319 -13.47 -11.37 2.83
N ASN A 320 -12.97 -10.35 2.13
CA ASN A 320 -12.88 -8.98 2.62
C ASN A 320 -12.91 -7.99 1.44
N PRO A 321 -13.79 -6.96 1.44
CA PRO A 321 -13.83 -5.93 0.41
C PRO A 321 -12.49 -5.22 0.19
N ASP A 322 -11.72 -4.96 1.24
CA ASP A 322 -10.41 -4.28 1.16
C ASP A 322 -9.36 -5.09 0.40
N ALA A 323 -9.56 -6.40 0.32
CA ALA A 323 -8.69 -7.28 -0.47
C ALA A 323 -8.78 -7.05 -1.99
N VAL A 324 -9.67 -6.15 -2.47
CA VAL A 324 -9.66 -5.63 -3.85
C VAL A 324 -8.27 -5.13 -4.28
N ILE A 325 -7.44 -4.76 -3.33
CA ILE A 325 -6.03 -4.36 -3.53
C ILE A 325 -5.19 -5.44 -4.22
N PHE A 326 -5.51 -6.73 -4.02
CA PHE A 326 -4.89 -7.82 -4.77
C PHE A 326 -5.03 -7.67 -6.29
N LEU A 327 -6.08 -6.98 -6.75
CA LEU A 327 -6.32 -6.76 -8.17
C LEU A 327 -5.30 -5.81 -8.83
N ILE A 328 -4.54 -5.03 -8.07
CA ILE A 328 -3.48 -4.14 -8.61
C ILE A 328 -2.51 -4.94 -9.48
N LEU A 329 -2.10 -6.12 -9.01
CA LEU A 329 -1.15 -6.96 -9.74
C LEU A 329 -1.72 -7.52 -11.06
N PRO A 330 -2.86 -8.24 -11.10
CA PRO A 330 -3.42 -8.69 -12.37
C PRO A 330 -3.80 -7.53 -13.30
N PHE A 331 -4.31 -6.42 -12.78
CA PHE A 331 -4.57 -5.23 -13.60
C PHE A 331 -3.29 -4.68 -14.24
N SER A 332 -2.18 -4.61 -13.51
CA SER A 332 -0.90 -4.14 -14.07
C SER A 332 -0.43 -5.03 -15.25
N ILE A 333 -0.60 -6.34 -15.13
CA ILE A 333 -0.27 -7.31 -16.18
C ILE A 333 -1.23 -7.14 -17.36
N LEU A 334 -2.53 -7.01 -17.11
CA LEU A 334 -3.53 -6.82 -18.17
C LEU A 334 -3.35 -5.50 -18.92
N VAL A 335 -3.05 -4.40 -18.22
CA VAL A 335 -2.71 -3.09 -18.84
C VAL A 335 -1.49 -3.24 -19.75
N ALA A 336 -0.45 -3.97 -19.31
CA ALA A 336 0.72 -4.23 -20.15
C ALA A 336 0.37 -5.06 -21.40
N HIS A 337 -0.53 -6.06 -21.28
CA HIS A 337 -1.06 -6.80 -22.42
C HIS A 337 -1.86 -5.90 -23.39
N GLY A 338 -2.71 -5.01 -22.86
CA GLY A 338 -3.49 -4.06 -23.65
C GLY A 338 -2.61 -3.11 -24.44
N LEU A 339 -1.61 -2.50 -23.77
CA LEU A 339 -0.63 -1.62 -24.42
C LEU A 339 0.18 -2.37 -25.50
N LYS A 340 0.64 -3.57 -25.20
CA LYS A 340 1.34 -4.41 -26.16
C LYS A 340 0.46 -4.68 -27.38
N TYR A 341 -0.80 -5.05 -27.17
CA TYR A 341 -1.74 -5.36 -28.26
C TYR A 341 -1.99 -4.15 -29.17
N ILE A 342 -2.24 -2.97 -28.57
CA ILE A 342 -2.46 -1.72 -29.33
C ILE A 342 -1.22 -1.38 -30.14
N LEU A 343 -0.03 -1.39 -29.55
CA LEU A 343 1.22 -1.07 -30.24
C LEU A 343 1.53 -2.07 -31.36
N GLU A 344 1.35 -3.36 -31.15
CA GLU A 344 1.58 -4.38 -32.18
C GLU A 344 0.59 -4.23 -33.35
N LYS A 345 -0.67 -3.95 -33.06
CA LYS A 345 -1.66 -3.67 -34.10
C LYS A 345 -1.34 -2.42 -34.88
N TRP A 346 -0.97 -1.33 -34.21
CA TRP A 346 -0.55 -0.11 -34.89
C TRP A 346 0.64 -0.34 -35.82
N TYR A 347 1.68 -1.02 -35.34
CA TYR A 347 2.87 -1.30 -36.15
C TYR A 347 2.57 -2.24 -37.32
N SER A 348 1.58 -3.10 -37.19
CA SER A 348 1.16 -3.98 -38.28
C SER A 348 0.38 -3.25 -39.39
N LEU A 349 -0.26 -2.13 -39.07
CA LEU A 349 -0.96 -1.29 -40.06
C LEU A 349 0.02 -0.47 -40.94
N PHE A 350 1.20 -0.15 -40.39
CA PHE A 350 2.19 0.69 -41.08
C PHE A 350 3.57 0.02 -41.08
N PRO A 351 3.74 -1.11 -41.80
CA PRO A 351 4.98 -1.89 -41.74
C PRO A 351 6.17 -1.19 -42.36
N GLU A 352 5.97 -0.38 -43.40
CA GLU A 352 7.04 0.24 -44.21
C GLU A 352 7.20 1.76 -43.92
N ASN A 353 6.22 2.42 -43.31
CA ASN A 353 6.27 3.87 -43.09
C ASN A 353 6.74 4.23 -41.68
N PRO A 354 8.01 4.66 -41.49
CA PRO A 354 8.54 5.03 -40.18
C PRO A 354 7.86 6.30 -39.62
N TYR A 355 7.43 7.24 -40.47
CA TYR A 355 6.76 8.47 -40.05
C TYR A 355 5.38 8.16 -39.45
N ALA A 356 4.61 7.25 -40.07
CA ALA A 356 3.32 6.83 -39.54
C ALA A 356 3.48 6.06 -38.21
N ARG A 357 4.57 5.32 -38.01
CA ARG A 357 4.89 4.69 -36.70
C ARG A 357 5.17 5.71 -35.63
N ILE A 358 5.90 6.79 -35.94
CA ILE A 358 6.22 7.87 -35.01
C ILE A 358 4.98 8.69 -34.70
N SER A 359 4.10 8.96 -35.68
CA SER A 359 2.87 9.72 -35.48
C SER A 359 1.92 9.09 -34.45
N ALA A 360 1.98 7.76 -34.24
CA ALA A 360 1.26 7.07 -33.18
C ALA A 360 1.65 7.51 -31.77
N LEU A 361 2.85 8.05 -31.60
CA LEU A 361 3.29 8.54 -30.29
C LEU A 361 2.44 9.72 -29.81
N VAL A 362 1.90 10.53 -30.71
CA VAL A 362 1.07 11.70 -30.36
C VAL A 362 -0.24 11.25 -29.66
N PRO A 363 -1.13 10.44 -30.28
CA PRO A 363 -2.34 9.99 -29.61
C PRO A 363 -2.05 9.14 -28.39
N LEU A 364 -0.96 8.36 -28.38
CA LEU A 364 -0.55 7.59 -27.22
C LEU A 364 -0.15 8.50 -26.05
N THR A 365 0.62 9.57 -26.31
CA THR A 365 1.00 10.55 -25.28
C THR A 365 -0.23 11.26 -24.71
N ILE A 366 -1.17 11.64 -25.57
CA ILE A 366 -2.46 12.23 -25.15
C ILE A 366 -3.24 11.23 -24.27
N LEU A 367 -3.36 9.99 -24.71
CA LEU A 367 -4.04 8.94 -23.93
C LEU A 367 -3.40 8.78 -22.54
N PHE A 368 -2.07 8.73 -22.46
CA PHE A 368 -1.33 8.65 -21.19
C PHE A 368 -1.59 9.88 -20.31
N GLY A 369 -1.57 11.08 -20.87
CA GLY A 369 -1.93 12.30 -20.15
C GLY A 369 -3.35 12.24 -19.57
N LEU A 370 -4.32 11.78 -20.37
CA LEU A 370 -5.71 11.61 -19.96
C LEU A 370 -5.92 10.49 -18.89
N MET A 371 -4.97 9.58 -18.75
CA MET A 371 -5.00 8.56 -17.70
C MET A 371 -4.35 9.01 -16.40
N ILE A 372 -3.20 9.70 -16.49
CA ILE A 372 -2.37 10.07 -15.34
C ILE A 372 -2.88 11.36 -14.68
N ILE A 373 -3.14 12.42 -15.48
CA ILE A 373 -3.49 13.73 -14.93
C ILE A 373 -4.77 13.68 -14.08
N PRO A 374 -5.89 13.09 -14.54
CA PRO A 374 -7.08 12.98 -13.72
C PRO A 374 -6.86 12.16 -12.44
N SER A 375 -6.09 11.08 -12.50
CA SER A 375 -5.77 10.26 -11.32
C SER A 375 -4.98 11.05 -10.26
N LEU A 376 -3.98 11.84 -10.69
CA LEU A 376 -3.23 12.72 -9.79
C LEU A 376 -4.11 13.83 -9.21
N LEU A 377 -4.94 14.46 -10.03
CA LEU A 377 -5.87 15.50 -9.58
C LEU A 377 -6.91 14.91 -8.60
N GLN A 378 -7.46 13.74 -8.89
CA GLN A 378 -8.37 13.03 -8.00
C GLN A 378 -7.70 12.73 -6.66
N TYR A 379 -6.46 12.25 -6.67
CA TYR A 379 -5.72 12.01 -5.43
C TYR A 379 -5.51 13.29 -4.63
N ILE A 380 -4.97 14.34 -5.24
CA ILE A 380 -4.63 15.59 -4.54
C ILE A 380 -5.90 16.30 -4.03
N TYR A 381 -6.86 16.52 -4.92
CA TYR A 381 -8.05 17.32 -4.58
C TYR A 381 -9.11 16.50 -3.84
N GLY A 382 -9.25 15.20 -4.16
CA GLY A 382 -10.22 14.34 -3.53
C GLY A 382 -9.90 14.11 -2.06
N TYR A 383 -8.67 13.74 -1.72
CA TYR A 383 -8.28 13.52 -0.31
C TYR A 383 -8.17 14.82 0.49
N ARG A 384 -7.95 15.97 -0.16
CA ARG A 384 -7.79 17.24 0.54
C ARG A 384 -9.08 18.01 0.73
N TYR A 385 -10.01 17.94 -0.22
CA TYR A 385 -11.16 18.85 -0.27
C TYR A 385 -12.51 18.14 -0.35
N ASN A 386 -12.58 16.84 -0.61
CA ASN A 386 -13.84 16.10 -0.57
C ASN A 386 -14.24 15.87 0.90
N PRO A 387 -15.38 16.45 1.39
CA PRO A 387 -15.77 16.34 2.79
C PRO A 387 -15.95 14.89 3.26
N SER A 388 -16.50 14.01 2.40
CA SER A 388 -16.73 12.60 2.75
C SER A 388 -15.46 11.80 3.03
N VAL A 389 -14.31 12.29 2.59
CA VAL A 389 -13.01 11.63 2.78
C VAL A 389 -12.13 12.44 3.71
N ALA A 390 -12.14 13.79 3.58
CA ALA A 390 -11.29 14.66 4.40
C ALA A 390 -11.64 14.58 5.90
N ASN A 391 -12.90 14.29 6.23
CA ASN A 391 -13.36 14.17 7.62
C ASN A 391 -12.91 12.85 8.28
N GLU A 392 -12.53 11.83 7.48
CA GLU A 392 -11.98 10.58 8.00
C GLU A 392 -10.52 10.71 8.51
N PHE A 393 -9.87 11.86 8.29
CA PHE A 393 -8.50 12.09 8.71
C PHE A 393 -8.43 13.18 9.79
N SER A 394 -7.84 12.89 10.95
CA SER A 394 -7.64 13.84 12.04
C SER A 394 -6.24 14.46 12.01
N ASP A 395 -6.15 15.78 12.12
CA ASP A 395 -4.91 16.54 12.24
C ASP A 395 -4.45 16.72 13.71
N ASN A 396 -5.19 16.18 14.69
CA ASN A 396 -4.97 16.37 16.11
C ASN A 396 -3.52 16.14 16.55
N LEU A 397 -2.90 15.04 16.08
CA LEU A 397 -1.50 14.74 16.39
C LEU A 397 -0.54 15.86 15.95
N THR A 398 -0.77 16.42 14.77
CA THR A 398 0.07 17.51 14.23
C THR A 398 -0.16 18.80 15.00
N VAL A 399 -1.41 19.08 15.37
CA VAL A 399 -1.78 20.26 16.16
C VAL A 399 -1.17 20.18 17.56
N ILE A 400 -1.25 19.02 18.25
CA ILE A 400 -0.61 18.79 19.55
C ILE A 400 0.88 19.05 19.46
N ARG A 401 1.58 18.38 18.55
CA ARG A 401 3.04 18.48 18.43
C ARG A 401 3.57 19.88 18.09
N ASN A 402 2.81 20.63 17.32
CA ASN A 402 3.25 21.97 16.89
C ASN A 402 2.95 23.07 17.92
N ASN A 403 2.02 22.84 18.83
CA ASN A 403 1.54 23.89 19.74
C ASN A 403 1.76 23.57 21.21
N LEU A 404 1.95 22.30 21.58
CA LEU A 404 2.14 21.87 22.95
C LEU A 404 3.53 21.23 23.11
N THR A 405 4.36 21.80 23.97
CA THR A 405 5.70 21.27 24.30
C THR A 405 5.72 20.58 25.65
N GLU A 406 4.89 21.06 26.59
CA GLU A 406 4.76 20.55 27.94
C GLU A 406 3.30 20.78 28.43
N GLY A 407 2.94 20.15 29.53
CA GLY A 407 1.60 20.28 30.14
C GLY A 407 0.78 19.00 30.06
N THR A 408 -0.45 19.09 30.56
CA THR A 408 -1.38 17.95 30.62
C THR A 408 -2.41 18.04 29.50
N VAL A 409 -2.51 16.95 28.73
CA VAL A 409 -3.50 16.80 27.65
C VAL A 409 -4.51 15.74 28.04
N VAL A 410 -5.78 16.12 28.09
CA VAL A 410 -6.89 15.19 28.33
C VAL A 410 -7.45 14.74 27.01
N VAL A 411 -7.53 13.42 26.84
CA VAL A 411 -7.94 12.79 25.59
C VAL A 411 -9.04 11.77 25.89
N ASN A 412 -10.21 11.96 25.31
CA ASN A 412 -11.34 11.05 25.51
C ASN A 412 -11.28 9.82 24.60
N GLU A 413 -10.74 9.99 23.37
CA GLU A 413 -10.66 8.94 22.37
C GLU A 413 -9.20 8.63 22.00
N ASN A 414 -8.90 7.38 21.63
CA ASN A 414 -7.56 6.95 21.24
C ASN A 414 -6.46 7.21 22.28
N TYR A 415 -6.78 7.11 23.57
CA TYR A 415 -5.88 7.38 24.70
C TYR A 415 -4.53 6.64 24.54
N GLU A 416 -4.54 5.34 24.27
CA GLU A 416 -3.33 4.54 24.13
C GLU A 416 -2.41 5.04 22.99
N PHE A 417 -3.00 5.59 21.93
CA PHE A 417 -2.23 6.19 20.83
C PHE A 417 -1.51 7.47 21.29
N TYR A 418 -2.24 8.40 21.90
CA TYR A 418 -1.63 9.67 22.33
C TYR A 418 -0.63 9.47 23.47
N LYS A 419 -0.83 8.48 24.32
CA LYS A 419 0.11 8.13 25.40
C LYS A 419 1.53 7.83 24.89
N ILE A 420 1.69 7.41 23.66
CA ILE A 420 3.01 7.23 23.02
C ILE A 420 3.80 8.54 22.97
N LEU A 421 3.15 9.71 23.01
CA LEU A 421 3.82 11.01 23.01
C LEU A 421 4.66 11.22 24.27
N GLU A 422 4.23 10.69 25.42
CA GLU A 422 4.94 10.82 26.69
C GLU A 422 6.38 10.34 26.63
N ASP A 423 6.67 9.34 25.78
CA ASP A 423 8.03 8.77 25.66
C ASP A 423 9.07 9.74 25.10
N LYS A 424 8.62 10.80 24.38
CA LYS A 424 9.54 11.73 23.69
C LYS A 424 9.22 13.20 23.91
N THR A 425 8.19 13.51 24.69
CA THR A 425 7.78 14.89 25.00
C THR A 425 7.58 15.04 26.51
N ALA A 426 7.54 16.26 27.01
CA ALA A 426 7.22 16.56 28.40
C ALA A 426 5.69 16.68 28.61
N LEU A 427 4.89 16.08 27.72
CA LEU A 427 3.44 16.04 27.83
C LEU A 427 3.02 14.89 28.74
N THR A 428 2.01 15.11 29.58
CA THR A 428 1.32 14.07 30.34
C THR A 428 -0.05 13.84 29.71
N ILE A 429 -0.33 12.62 29.27
CA ILE A 429 -1.60 12.28 28.61
C ILE A 429 -2.51 11.59 29.62
N LEU A 430 -3.70 12.10 29.81
CA LEU A 430 -4.68 11.56 30.74
C LEU A 430 -6.01 11.27 30.03
N ASN A 431 -6.70 10.23 30.50
CA ASN A 431 -8.05 9.90 30.05
C ASN A 431 -9.13 10.62 30.90
N GLU A 432 -8.76 11.03 32.11
CA GLU A 432 -9.66 11.71 33.04
C GLU A 432 -9.06 13.05 33.46
N GLN A 433 -9.91 13.99 33.88
CA GLN A 433 -9.48 15.33 34.29
C GLN A 433 -8.73 15.27 35.63
N PRO A 434 -7.47 15.72 35.70
CA PRO A 434 -6.75 15.87 36.95
C PRO A 434 -7.27 17.09 37.71
N GLN A 435 -7.22 17.04 39.04
CA GLN A 435 -7.68 18.14 39.91
C GLN A 435 -6.62 19.23 40.14
N ASP A 436 -5.32 18.90 39.88
CA ASP A 436 -4.19 19.75 40.32
C ASP A 436 -3.24 20.18 39.19
N ALA A 437 -3.67 20.16 37.92
CA ALA A 437 -2.80 20.57 36.81
C ALA A 437 -2.80 22.11 36.65
N THR A 438 -1.61 22.69 36.41
CA THR A 438 -1.47 24.14 36.15
C THR A 438 -2.03 24.55 34.79
N GLU A 439 -1.92 23.68 33.80
CA GLU A 439 -2.47 23.85 32.46
C GLU A 439 -3.15 22.54 31.99
N LEU A 440 -4.35 22.70 31.46
CA LEU A 440 -5.15 21.60 30.90
C LEU A 440 -5.45 21.87 29.45
N SER A 441 -5.11 20.94 28.62
CA SER A 441 -5.45 20.95 27.18
C SER A 441 -6.44 19.82 26.88
N PHE A 442 -7.61 20.18 26.36
CA PHE A 442 -8.63 19.19 25.96
C PHE A 442 -8.63 19.00 24.45
N LEU A 443 -8.57 17.75 24.04
CA LEU A 443 -8.77 17.36 22.66
C LEU A 443 -10.28 17.27 22.40
N GLY A 444 -10.82 18.21 21.63
CA GLY A 444 -12.25 18.39 21.46
C GLY A 444 -12.89 19.22 22.57
N LYS A 445 -14.20 19.46 22.45
CA LYS A 445 -14.95 20.25 23.43
C LYS A 445 -15.14 19.44 24.72
N PRO A 446 -14.67 19.92 25.89
CA PRO A 446 -14.88 19.22 27.14
C PRO A 446 -16.36 19.25 27.53
N GLU A 447 -16.86 18.16 28.13
CA GLU A 447 -18.23 18.10 28.67
C GLU A 447 -18.39 18.96 29.92
N SER A 448 -17.36 18.98 30.75
CA SER A 448 -17.29 19.81 31.95
C SER A 448 -15.88 20.34 32.16
N VAL A 449 -15.74 21.52 32.68
CA VAL A 449 -14.47 22.13 33.08
C VAL A 449 -14.57 22.51 34.55
N PRO A 450 -13.57 22.18 35.41
CA PRO A 450 -13.58 22.58 36.81
C PRO A 450 -13.66 24.12 36.96
N GLU A 451 -14.36 24.62 37.98
CA GLU A 451 -14.60 26.08 38.18
C GLU A 451 -13.33 26.92 38.29
N ASN A 452 -12.21 26.29 38.65
CA ASN A 452 -10.92 26.96 38.83
C ASN A 452 -10.12 27.16 37.55
N TYR A 453 -10.65 26.76 36.40
CA TYR A 453 -9.94 26.87 35.11
C TYR A 453 -10.64 27.88 34.21
N ARG A 454 -9.86 28.72 33.56
CA ARG A 454 -10.33 29.67 32.54
C ARG A 454 -9.77 29.28 31.15
N LEU A 455 -10.61 29.41 30.13
CA LEU A 455 -10.21 29.22 28.76
C LEU A 455 -9.16 30.26 28.36
N SER A 456 -7.95 29.82 28.09
CA SER A 456 -6.83 30.67 27.70
C SER A 456 -6.75 30.82 26.20
N ARG A 457 -6.85 29.69 25.47
CA ARG A 457 -6.65 29.68 24.03
C ARG A 457 -7.42 28.51 23.36
N ILE A 458 -7.89 28.77 22.16
CA ILE A 458 -8.43 27.72 21.27
C ILE A 458 -7.50 27.58 20.09
N ILE A 459 -7.04 26.35 19.82
CA ILE A 459 -6.19 26.05 18.68
C ILE A 459 -7.03 25.18 17.72
N THR A 460 -7.16 25.63 16.49
CA THR A 460 -7.91 24.92 15.43
C THR A 460 -6.96 24.42 14.36
N SER A 461 -7.31 23.29 13.75
CA SER A 461 -6.64 22.82 12.54
C SER A 461 -7.04 23.68 11.34
N SER A 462 -6.37 23.47 10.22
CA SER A 462 -6.74 24.14 8.95
C SER A 462 -7.97 23.53 8.27
N LYS A 463 -8.66 22.59 8.92
CA LYS A 463 -9.89 21.97 8.43
C LYS A 463 -11.11 22.89 8.63
N ARG A 464 -12.10 22.76 7.75
CA ARG A 464 -13.31 23.58 7.77
C ARG A 464 -14.34 23.15 8.81
N ASP A 465 -14.32 21.89 9.23
CA ASP A 465 -15.37 21.26 10.03
C ASP A 465 -15.19 21.40 11.54
N ASN A 466 -14.17 22.09 11.99
CA ASN A 466 -13.88 22.27 13.42
C ASN A 466 -13.80 20.97 14.25
N SER A 467 -13.52 19.83 13.60
CA SER A 467 -13.39 18.54 14.29
C SER A 467 -12.11 18.47 15.11
N ASP A 468 -11.04 19.08 14.61
CA ASP A 468 -9.72 19.07 15.24
C ASP A 468 -9.49 20.39 16.01
N ILE A 469 -10.02 20.46 17.22
CA ILE A 469 -9.88 21.63 18.09
C ILE A 469 -9.24 21.24 19.41
N ILE A 470 -8.27 22.02 19.86
CA ILE A 470 -7.68 21.91 21.20
C ILE A 470 -8.08 23.12 22.00
N TYR A 471 -8.67 22.88 23.16
CA TYR A 471 -9.03 23.90 24.13
C TYR A 471 -7.97 23.93 25.24
N LEU A 472 -7.28 25.05 25.42
CA LEU A 472 -6.31 25.26 26.49
C LEU A 472 -6.97 26.04 27.61
N TYR A 473 -6.86 25.49 28.82
CA TYR A 473 -7.31 26.11 30.05
C TYR A 473 -6.12 26.31 30.99
N THR A 474 -6.07 27.45 31.65
CA THR A 474 -5.09 27.74 32.70
C THR A 474 -5.78 27.77 34.03
N PHE A 475 -5.13 27.24 35.08
CA PHE A 475 -5.58 27.30 36.44
C PHE A 475 -5.55 28.77 36.92
N THR A 476 -6.63 29.20 37.49
CA THR A 476 -6.74 30.56 38.09
C THR A 476 -6.97 30.34 39.56
N GLU A 477 -5.98 30.63 40.41
CA GLU A 477 -6.22 30.75 41.85
C GLU A 477 -7.37 31.72 42.04
N LYS A 478 -8.44 31.29 42.72
CA LYS A 478 -9.41 32.24 43.28
C LYS A 478 -8.64 33.11 44.25
N LEU A 479 -8.37 34.34 43.87
CA LEU A 479 -8.03 35.35 44.85
C LEU A 479 -9.25 35.41 45.83
N GLU A 480 -9.10 34.78 47.01
CA GLU A 480 -10.03 34.96 48.11
C GLU A 480 -9.99 36.45 48.48
N GLY A 481 -10.97 37.16 48.02
CA GLY A 481 -11.16 38.56 48.41
C GLY A 481 -11.62 39.50 47.31
N GLU A 482 -12.86 39.36 46.84
CA GLU A 482 -13.75 40.50 46.52
C GLU A 482 -15.20 40.13 46.83
#